data_6ba908726548ced00614406b5c8ef84e
#
_entry.id   6ba908726548ced00614406b5c8ef84e
#
_cell.length_a   1.000
_cell.length_b   1.000
_cell.length_c   1.000
_cell.angle_alpha   90.00
_cell.angle_beta   90.00
_cell.angle_gamma   90.00
#
_symmetry.space_group_name_H-M   'P 1'
#
loop_
_entity.id
_entity.type
_entity.pdbx_description
1 polymer ?
#
loop_
_entity_poly.entity_id
_entity_poly.type
_entity_poly.pdbx_seq_one_letter_code
_entity_poly.pdbx_strand_id
1 'polypeptide(L)'
;MVKKKAPLRVGETHVQAVRDTFPGAVLDAAWQAEDQVTVTVPKDMLPDVVEFLYYGRGGWLPNMVANDERPINGNYALYYLLSMEESDPGFVTVRAEVDPQSMEYPSVTPRVPACVWSEREAFDLFGLRAQ
;
A
#
# COMPACT_ATOMS: atom_id res chain seq x y z
N MET A 1 -29.10 -27.34 -1.63
CA MET A 1 -28.01 -27.31 -0.65
C MET A 1 -27.17 -26.07 -0.85
N VAL A 2 -27.11 -25.19 0.16
CA VAL A 2 -26.37 -23.94 0.07
C VAL A 2 -24.90 -24.23 0.38
N LYS A 3 -24.01 -23.92 -0.55
CA LYS A 3 -22.57 -24.00 -0.28
C LYS A 3 -22.21 -22.97 0.78
N LYS A 4 -21.61 -23.38 1.88
CA LYS A 4 -20.98 -22.48 2.83
C LYS A 4 -19.87 -21.72 2.11
N LYS A 5 -19.95 -20.39 2.10
CA LYS A 5 -18.82 -19.58 1.68
C LYS A 5 -17.68 -19.78 2.66
N ALA A 6 -16.46 -19.93 2.16
CA ALA A 6 -15.27 -19.86 3.01
C ALA A 6 -15.26 -18.52 3.76
N PRO A 7 -14.82 -18.48 5.04
CA PRO A 7 -14.68 -17.23 5.75
C PRO A 7 -13.73 -16.30 4.99
N LEU A 8 -14.07 -15.01 4.94
CA LEU A 8 -13.19 -14.01 4.36
C LEU A 8 -11.93 -13.89 5.23
N ARG A 9 -10.80 -13.72 4.58
CA ARG A 9 -9.55 -13.37 5.28
C ARG A 9 -9.65 -11.96 5.84
N VAL A 10 -8.92 -11.72 6.93
CA VAL A 10 -8.79 -10.36 7.46
C VAL A 10 -8.22 -9.45 6.36
N GLY A 11 -8.85 -8.31 6.17
CA GLY A 11 -8.43 -7.35 5.15
C GLY A 11 -9.05 -7.54 3.77
N GLU A 12 -9.72 -8.67 3.48
CA GLU A 12 -10.32 -8.90 2.17
C GLU A 12 -11.37 -7.86 1.78
N THR A 13 -12.13 -7.34 2.76
CA THR A 13 -13.11 -6.30 2.47
C THR A 13 -12.43 -5.02 2.00
N HIS A 14 -11.27 -4.68 2.58
CA HIS A 14 -10.48 -3.52 2.16
C HIS A 14 -9.87 -3.73 0.77
N VAL A 15 -9.32 -4.91 0.51
CA VAL A 15 -8.78 -5.26 -0.81
C VAL A 15 -9.88 -5.18 -1.87
N GLN A 16 -11.06 -5.73 -1.58
CA GLN A 16 -12.18 -5.70 -2.52
C GLN A 16 -12.67 -4.28 -2.75
N ALA A 17 -12.70 -3.44 -1.70
CA ALA A 17 -13.07 -2.04 -1.84
C ALA A 17 -12.10 -1.28 -2.75
N VAL A 18 -10.80 -1.57 -2.67
CA VAL A 18 -9.80 -0.99 -3.58
C VAL A 18 -10.06 -1.46 -5.02
N ARG A 19 -10.33 -2.74 -5.22
CA ARG A 19 -10.66 -3.28 -6.56
C ARG A 19 -11.89 -2.64 -7.16
N ASP A 20 -12.92 -2.43 -6.34
CA ASP A 20 -14.18 -1.85 -6.81
C ASP A 20 -14.04 -0.36 -7.12
N THR A 21 -13.25 0.36 -6.31
CA THR A 21 -13.07 1.82 -6.46
C THR A 21 -12.06 2.15 -7.57
N PHE A 22 -11.01 1.35 -7.71
CA PHE A 22 -9.94 1.56 -8.68
C PHE A 22 -9.74 0.28 -9.50
N PRO A 23 -10.62 0.00 -10.49
CA PRO A 23 -10.51 -1.23 -11.29
C PRO A 23 -9.14 -1.37 -11.94
N GLY A 24 -8.54 -2.55 -11.77
CA GLY A 24 -7.22 -2.85 -12.32
C GLY A 24 -6.04 -2.36 -11.48
N ALA A 25 -6.27 -1.63 -10.38
CA ALA A 25 -5.16 -1.11 -9.55
C ALA A 25 -4.48 -2.20 -8.71
N VAL A 26 -5.19 -3.24 -8.30
CA VAL A 26 -4.61 -4.31 -7.50
C VAL A 26 -3.89 -5.30 -8.41
N LEU A 27 -2.57 -5.21 -8.46
CA LEU A 27 -1.71 -6.10 -9.24
C LEU A 27 -1.50 -7.43 -8.54
N ASP A 28 -1.47 -7.41 -7.21
CA ASP A 28 -1.29 -8.58 -6.38
C ASP A 28 -1.81 -8.29 -4.97
N ALA A 29 -2.27 -9.32 -4.28
CA ALA A 29 -2.65 -9.25 -2.89
C ALA A 29 -2.16 -10.52 -2.20
N ALA A 30 -1.25 -10.34 -1.23
CA ALA A 30 -0.60 -11.46 -0.54
C ALA A 30 -0.71 -11.28 0.98
N TRP A 31 -1.09 -12.34 1.67
CA TRP A 31 -1.18 -12.36 3.12
C TRP A 31 0.12 -12.86 3.71
N GLN A 32 0.84 -12.00 4.44
CA GLN A 32 2.06 -12.36 5.18
C GLN A 32 1.74 -13.05 6.50
N ALA A 33 0.57 -12.75 7.06
CA ALA A 33 0.03 -13.33 8.28
C ALA A 33 -1.49 -13.27 8.22
N GLU A 34 -2.16 -13.87 9.20
CA GLU A 34 -3.64 -13.91 9.22
C GLU A 34 -4.28 -12.52 9.19
N ASP A 35 -3.63 -11.53 9.82
CA ASP A 35 -4.13 -10.17 9.96
C ASP A 35 -3.34 -9.14 9.15
N GLN A 36 -2.53 -9.57 8.19
CA GLN A 36 -1.66 -8.70 7.40
C GLN A 36 -1.72 -9.04 5.92
N VAL A 37 -2.21 -8.12 5.11
CA VAL A 37 -2.24 -8.24 3.66
C VAL A 37 -1.41 -7.14 3.02
N THR A 38 -0.61 -7.50 2.00
CA THR A 38 0.10 -6.54 1.16
C THR A 38 -0.57 -6.49 -0.21
N VAL A 39 -1.00 -5.28 -0.59
CA VAL A 39 -1.62 -5.00 -1.88
C VAL A 39 -0.60 -4.26 -2.73
N THR A 40 -0.19 -4.86 -3.84
CA THR A 40 0.72 -4.23 -4.79
C THR A 40 -0.08 -3.48 -5.83
N VAL A 41 0.27 -2.20 -6.04
CA VAL A 41 -0.38 -1.32 -7.00
C VAL A 41 0.67 -0.66 -7.88
N PRO A 42 0.30 -0.14 -9.08
CA PRO A 42 1.20 0.71 -9.83
C PRO A 42 1.55 1.96 -9.02
N LYS A 43 2.79 2.44 -9.13
CA LYS A 43 3.22 3.61 -8.34
C LYS A 43 2.34 4.85 -8.56
N ASP A 44 1.80 5.01 -9.76
CA ASP A 44 0.92 6.14 -10.09
C ASP A 44 -0.40 6.11 -9.31
N MET A 45 -0.79 4.95 -8.80
CA MET A 45 -1.99 4.79 -7.99
C MET A 45 -1.76 4.94 -6.48
N LEU A 46 -0.51 5.10 -6.05
CA LEU A 46 -0.18 5.22 -4.63
C LEU A 46 -0.99 6.31 -3.91
N PRO A 47 -1.00 7.57 -4.41
CA PRO A 47 -1.74 8.62 -3.71
C PRO A 47 -3.23 8.30 -3.58
N ASP A 48 -3.84 7.80 -4.65
CA ASP A 48 -5.28 7.49 -4.66
C ASP A 48 -5.62 6.36 -3.69
N VAL A 49 -4.85 5.28 -3.73
CA VAL A 49 -5.14 4.08 -2.93
C VAL A 49 -4.86 4.34 -1.44
N VAL A 50 -3.74 5.00 -1.12
CA VAL A 50 -3.40 5.31 0.27
C VAL A 50 -4.41 6.28 0.88
N GLU A 51 -4.78 7.34 0.14
CA GLU A 51 -5.81 8.28 0.61
C GLU A 51 -7.16 7.58 0.83
N PHE A 52 -7.55 6.72 -0.09
CA PHE A 52 -8.81 5.96 0.02
C PHE A 52 -8.85 5.11 1.29
N LEU A 53 -7.77 4.37 1.58
CA LEU A 53 -7.71 3.53 2.78
C LEU A 53 -7.62 4.36 4.05
N TYR A 54 -6.87 5.46 4.01
CA TYR A 54 -6.66 6.34 5.15
C TYR A 54 -7.92 7.11 5.53
N TYR A 55 -8.48 7.86 4.59
CA TYR A 55 -9.67 8.69 4.85
C TYR A 55 -10.98 7.96 4.56
N GLY A 56 -11.04 7.19 3.48
CA GLY A 56 -12.27 6.55 3.05
C GLY A 56 -12.64 5.34 3.87
N ARG A 57 -11.67 4.66 4.47
CA ARG A 57 -11.92 3.45 5.24
C ARG A 57 -11.37 3.50 6.67
N GLY A 58 -11.01 4.69 7.14
CA GLY A 58 -10.63 4.90 8.52
C GLY A 58 -9.30 4.28 8.92
N GLY A 59 -8.41 4.07 7.97
CA GLY A 59 -7.07 3.56 8.26
C GLY A 59 -6.20 4.59 8.96
N TRP A 60 -5.26 4.10 9.75
CA TRP A 60 -4.22 4.91 10.36
C TRP A 60 -2.89 4.48 9.77
N LEU A 61 -2.02 5.44 9.45
CA LEU A 61 -0.73 5.17 8.80
C LEU A 61 0.41 5.32 9.81
N PRO A 62 0.80 4.24 10.50
CA PRO A 62 1.90 4.29 11.46
C PRO A 62 3.26 4.44 10.79
N ASN A 63 3.42 3.94 9.58
CA ASN A 63 4.73 3.95 8.93
C ASN A 63 4.65 3.80 7.42
N MET A 64 5.71 4.28 6.77
CA MET A 64 6.02 4.02 5.37
C MET A 64 7.50 3.64 5.31
N VAL A 65 7.82 2.59 4.56
CA VAL A 65 9.17 2.05 4.46
C VAL A 65 9.55 1.91 2.98
N ALA A 66 10.78 2.28 2.66
CA ALA A 66 11.38 1.98 1.36
C ALA A 66 12.32 0.78 1.50
N ASN A 67 12.38 -0.05 0.47
CA ASN A 67 13.22 -1.23 0.46
C ASN A 67 13.93 -1.39 -0.89
N ASP A 68 15.18 -1.83 -0.84
CA ASP A 68 15.94 -2.16 -2.06
C ASP A 68 15.69 -3.62 -2.41
N GLU A 69 14.84 -3.84 -3.42
CA GLU A 69 14.51 -5.17 -3.91
C GLU A 69 15.20 -5.51 -5.23
N ARG A 70 16.19 -4.70 -5.66
CA ARG A 70 16.88 -4.93 -6.92
C ARG A 70 17.47 -6.34 -7.07
N PRO A 71 18.02 -6.96 -6.02
CA PRO A 71 18.50 -8.34 -6.15
C PRO A 71 17.41 -9.38 -6.43
N ILE A 72 16.14 -9.04 -6.12
CA ILE A 72 15.00 -9.93 -6.27
C ILE A 72 14.25 -9.67 -7.57
N ASN A 73 13.91 -8.41 -7.84
CA ASN A 73 13.04 -8.04 -8.98
C ASN A 73 13.57 -6.87 -9.82
N GLY A 74 14.76 -6.34 -9.49
CA GLY A 74 15.37 -5.24 -10.24
C GLY A 74 14.87 -3.84 -9.86
N ASN A 75 13.96 -3.71 -8.88
CA ASN A 75 13.35 -2.45 -8.51
C ASN A 75 13.55 -2.12 -7.03
N TYR A 76 13.31 -0.86 -6.68
CA TYR A 76 13.00 -0.49 -5.29
C TYR A 76 11.52 -0.70 -5.03
N ALA A 77 11.14 -0.80 -3.77
CA ALA A 77 9.73 -0.90 -3.39
C ALA A 77 9.42 0.04 -2.23
N LEU A 78 8.21 0.58 -2.26
CA LEU A 78 7.64 1.43 -1.21
C LEU A 78 6.50 0.67 -0.54
N TYR A 79 6.45 0.74 0.79
CA TYR A 79 5.45 0.07 1.61
C TYR A 79 4.79 1.10 2.52
N TYR A 80 3.50 1.33 2.31
CA TYR A 80 2.67 2.20 3.17
C TYR A 80 1.84 1.30 4.06
N LEU A 81 2.20 1.24 5.36
CA LEU A 81 1.54 0.37 6.32
C LEU A 81 0.35 1.10 6.93
N LEU A 82 -0.85 0.55 6.77
CA LEU A 82 -2.05 1.10 7.38
C LEU A 82 -2.61 0.11 8.40
N SER A 83 -2.94 0.65 9.59
CA SER A 83 -3.68 -0.07 10.60
C SER A 83 -5.16 0.23 10.42
N MET A 84 -5.95 -0.81 10.15
CA MET A 84 -7.39 -0.72 10.01
C MET A 84 -8.01 -1.15 11.33
N GLU A 85 -8.71 -0.25 12.00
CA GLU A 85 -9.20 -0.51 13.35
C GLU A 85 -10.73 -0.54 13.45
N GLU A 86 -11.43 0.21 12.60
CA GLU A 86 -12.88 0.38 12.72
C GLU A 86 -13.68 -0.76 12.12
N SER A 87 -13.33 -1.22 10.95
CA SER A 87 -13.98 -2.34 10.29
C SER A 87 -12.96 -3.26 9.67
N ASP A 88 -13.19 -4.56 9.72
CA ASP A 88 -12.26 -5.58 9.25
C ASP A 88 -10.84 -5.29 9.80
N PRO A 89 -10.66 -5.33 11.15
CA PRO A 89 -9.41 -4.90 11.79
C PRO A 89 -8.22 -5.74 11.37
N GLY A 90 -7.07 -5.07 11.18
CA GLY A 90 -5.83 -5.70 10.78
C GLY A 90 -4.94 -4.70 10.04
N PHE A 91 -3.90 -5.20 9.40
CA PHE A 91 -2.95 -4.36 8.66
C PHE A 91 -3.13 -4.54 7.16
N VAL A 92 -3.25 -3.43 6.47
CA VAL A 92 -3.22 -3.38 5.00
C VAL A 92 -2.00 -2.57 4.60
N THR A 93 -1.08 -3.19 3.88
CA THR A 93 0.10 -2.52 3.36
C THR A 93 -0.10 -2.28 1.87
N VAL A 94 0.07 -1.03 1.44
CA VAL A 94 0.08 -0.68 0.02
C VAL A 94 1.52 -0.66 -0.44
N ARG A 95 1.83 -1.49 -1.43
CA ARG A 95 3.17 -1.64 -1.98
C ARG A 95 3.19 -1.18 -3.43
N ALA A 96 4.25 -0.49 -3.82
CA ALA A 96 4.51 -0.17 -5.21
C ALA A 96 5.99 -0.27 -5.52
N GLU A 97 6.32 -0.69 -6.74
CA GLU A 97 7.69 -0.77 -7.21
C GLU A 97 8.09 0.54 -7.89
N VAL A 98 9.35 0.92 -7.71
CA VAL A 98 9.96 2.10 -8.33
C VAL A 98 11.16 1.66 -9.16
N ASP A 99 11.13 2.03 -10.44
CA ASP A 99 12.20 1.76 -11.39
C ASP A 99 13.47 2.51 -10.98
N PRO A 100 14.64 1.81 -10.87
CA PRO A 100 15.91 2.48 -10.56
C PRO A 100 16.36 3.47 -11.62
N GLN A 101 15.84 3.41 -12.84
CA GLN A 101 16.16 4.40 -13.87
C GLN A 101 15.44 5.73 -13.62
N SER A 102 14.19 5.71 -13.18
CA SER A 102 13.44 6.93 -12.89
C SER A 102 13.69 7.45 -11.48
N MET A 103 13.74 6.58 -10.50
CA MET A 103 13.90 6.92 -9.07
C MET A 103 12.83 7.87 -8.55
N GLU A 104 11.67 7.95 -9.22
CA GLU A 104 10.61 8.89 -8.93
C GLU A 104 9.28 8.17 -8.70
N TYR A 105 8.47 8.72 -7.81
CA TYR A 105 7.11 8.25 -7.56
C TYR A 105 6.21 9.43 -7.16
N PRO A 106 4.89 9.33 -7.37
CA PRO A 106 3.96 10.38 -6.95
C PRO A 106 3.93 10.50 -5.42
N SER A 107 4.14 11.72 -4.91
CA SER A 107 4.09 11.97 -3.47
C SER A 107 2.70 11.74 -2.90
N VAL A 108 2.63 11.02 -1.78
CA VAL A 108 1.39 10.83 -1.02
C VAL A 108 1.18 11.96 -0.01
N THR A 109 2.26 12.65 0.37
CA THR A 109 2.26 13.70 1.40
C THR A 109 1.20 14.80 1.18
N PRO A 110 0.95 15.32 -0.04
CA PRO A 110 -0.08 16.35 -0.22
C PRO A 110 -1.48 15.90 0.19
N ARG A 111 -1.78 14.60 0.10
CA ARG A 111 -3.07 14.03 0.47
C ARG A 111 -3.07 13.45 1.89
N VAL A 112 -1.94 12.89 2.33
CA VAL A 112 -1.77 12.31 3.65
C VAL A 112 -0.49 12.89 4.26
N PRO A 113 -0.56 14.03 4.96
CA PRO A 113 0.63 14.74 5.47
C PRO A 113 1.51 13.91 6.41
N ALA A 114 0.97 12.87 7.02
CA ALA A 114 1.74 11.94 7.86
C ALA A 114 2.90 11.27 7.12
N CYS A 115 2.89 11.25 5.78
CA CYS A 115 3.93 10.62 4.96
C CYS A 115 5.19 11.46 4.79
N VAL A 116 5.20 12.74 5.21
CA VAL A 116 6.28 13.66 4.87
C VAL A 116 7.65 13.19 5.31
N TRP A 117 7.79 12.73 6.54
CA TRP A 117 9.09 12.29 7.07
C TRP A 117 9.56 10.98 6.43
N SER A 118 8.65 10.07 6.18
CA SER A 118 8.98 8.78 5.58
C SER A 118 9.40 8.92 4.11
N GLU A 119 8.75 9.82 3.37
CA GLU A 119 9.15 10.11 1.99
C GLU A 119 10.53 10.76 1.95
N ARG A 120 10.83 11.65 2.90
CA ARG A 120 12.16 12.25 3.04
C ARG A 120 13.21 11.20 3.39
N GLU A 121 12.88 10.25 4.27
CA GLU A 121 13.78 9.17 4.63
C GLU A 121 14.09 8.28 3.42
N ALA A 122 13.10 7.98 2.58
CA ALA A 122 13.31 7.20 1.34
C ALA A 122 14.29 7.92 0.40
N PHE A 123 14.22 9.24 0.33
CA PHE A 123 15.20 10.03 -0.43
C PHE A 123 16.59 9.96 0.20
N ASP A 124 16.70 10.14 1.51
CA ASP A 124 17.98 10.13 2.20
C ASP A 124 18.70 8.77 2.11
N LEU A 125 17.93 7.67 2.18
CA LEU A 125 18.50 6.32 2.16
C LEU A 125 18.82 5.82 0.75
N PHE A 126 17.95 6.07 -0.21
CA PHE A 126 18.03 5.46 -1.55
C PHE A 126 18.01 6.46 -2.70
N GLY A 127 17.77 7.74 -2.44
CA GLY A 127 17.61 8.73 -3.50
C GLY A 127 16.27 8.68 -4.22
N LEU A 128 15.27 7.98 -3.66
CA LEU A 128 13.92 7.92 -4.23
C LEU A 128 13.21 9.27 -4.03
N ARG A 129 12.72 9.86 -5.11
CA ARG A 129 12.17 11.21 -5.11
C ARG A 129 10.65 11.19 -5.23
N ALA A 130 9.99 11.71 -4.20
CA ALA A 130 8.55 11.98 -4.23
C ALA A 130 8.28 13.24 -5.08
N GLN A 131 7.39 13.12 -6.03
CA GLN A 131 7.06 14.20 -6.97
C GLN A 131 5.66 14.77 -6.72
#